data_ac7ecc76005690cd46b4e53e27008710
#
_entry.id   ac7ecc76005690cd46b4e53e27008710
#
_cell.length_a   1.000
_cell.length_b   1.000
_cell.length_c   1.000
_cell.angle_alpha   90.00
_cell.angle_beta   90.00
_cell.angle_gamma   90.00
#
_symmetry.space_group_name_H-M   'P 1'
#
loop_
_entity.id
_entity.type
_entity.pdbx_description
1 polymer ?
#
loop_
_entity_poly.entity_id
_entity_poly.type
_entity_poly.pdbx_seq_one_letter_code
_entity_poly.pdbx_strand_id
1 'polypeptide(L)'
;KAIRISKRVVDSLEPGSTDLDFFDDDLKGFGVRVRTSGRKSYFVLMRYHGVLKRFTIGPHGAITTELARIKAKEIIAQLAVGNNPSEAKDSIRQSITVRSLCERFLAEYVPFHCKASTAKEYERCVRLFIIPEIGTTKIVSVVRTDITVLHHRLRKIPYQANRTLGVLSVMFAQAESWNLREAFSNPCRGVKKFKEKRRERFLSSEELARLGTALLAEEKEAP
;
A
#
# COMPACT_ATOMS: atom_id res chain seq x y z
N LYS A 1 -11.12 -2.74 -38.40
CA LYS A 1 -11.27 -1.79 -39.50
C LYS A 1 -10.59 -0.50 -39.11
N ALA A 2 -9.87 0.16 -40.03
CA ALA A 2 -9.27 1.49 -39.78
C ALA A 2 -10.33 2.57 -40.10
N ILE A 3 -10.47 3.54 -39.21
CA ILE A 3 -11.40 4.67 -39.32
C ILE A 3 -10.80 5.90 -38.66
N ARG A 4 -11.16 7.08 -39.07
CA ARG A 4 -10.79 8.30 -38.33
C ARG A 4 -11.68 8.42 -37.10
N ILE A 5 -11.12 8.12 -35.93
CA ILE A 5 -11.88 8.14 -34.68
C ILE A 5 -12.16 9.60 -34.27
N SER A 6 -13.43 10.00 -34.43
CA SER A 6 -13.98 11.28 -33.98
C SER A 6 -15.24 11.03 -33.16
N LYS A 7 -15.68 12.02 -32.37
CA LYS A 7 -16.90 11.88 -31.56
C LYS A 7 -18.09 11.41 -32.43
N ARG A 8 -18.33 12.08 -33.57
CA ARG A 8 -19.43 11.76 -34.47
C ARG A 8 -19.37 10.33 -35.01
N VAL A 9 -18.18 9.87 -35.38
CA VAL A 9 -17.98 8.49 -35.86
C VAL A 9 -18.21 7.48 -34.74
N VAL A 10 -17.67 7.75 -33.53
CA VAL A 10 -17.88 6.83 -32.39
C VAL A 10 -19.35 6.77 -31.98
N ASP A 11 -20.07 7.88 -32.04
CA ASP A 11 -21.52 7.92 -31.74
C ASP A 11 -22.32 7.05 -32.73
N SER A 12 -21.95 7.02 -34.00
CA SER A 12 -22.63 6.24 -35.06
C SER A 12 -22.27 4.75 -35.12
N LEU A 13 -21.27 4.29 -34.34
CA LEU A 13 -20.92 2.87 -34.30
C LEU A 13 -22.01 2.07 -33.58
N GLU A 14 -22.54 1.03 -34.25
CA GLU A 14 -23.54 0.13 -33.69
C GLU A 14 -22.91 -1.16 -33.14
N PRO A 15 -23.50 -1.76 -32.10
CA PRO A 15 -23.05 -3.05 -31.59
C PRO A 15 -23.33 -4.17 -32.63
N GLY A 16 -22.40 -5.11 -32.73
CA GLY A 16 -22.56 -6.30 -33.52
C GLY A 16 -22.92 -7.53 -32.68
N SER A 17 -22.97 -8.71 -33.31
CA SER A 17 -23.12 -9.99 -32.63
C SER A 17 -21.92 -10.34 -31.73
N THR A 18 -20.76 -9.73 -31.95
CA THR A 18 -19.54 -9.88 -31.19
C THR A 18 -18.94 -8.51 -30.88
N ASP A 19 -18.01 -8.46 -29.91
CA ASP A 19 -17.26 -7.24 -29.62
C ASP A 19 -16.46 -6.81 -30.86
N LEU A 20 -16.60 -5.57 -31.29
CA LEU A 20 -15.95 -5.00 -32.47
C LEU A 20 -14.86 -4.01 -32.06
N ASP A 21 -13.68 -4.15 -32.68
CA ASP A 21 -12.56 -3.22 -32.51
C ASP A 21 -12.37 -2.39 -33.79
N PHE A 22 -12.38 -1.07 -33.63
CA PHE A 22 -12.08 -0.09 -34.67
C PHE A 22 -10.80 0.63 -34.32
N PHE A 23 -9.87 0.74 -35.24
CA PHE A 23 -8.56 1.38 -35.03
C PHE A 23 -8.52 2.72 -35.73
N ASP A 24 -7.81 3.66 -35.11
CA ASP A 24 -7.61 4.97 -35.67
C ASP A 24 -6.61 4.94 -36.84
N ASP A 25 -6.89 5.68 -37.90
CA ASP A 25 -6.04 5.79 -39.07
C ASP A 25 -4.83 6.73 -38.83
N ASP A 26 -4.98 7.75 -37.97
CA ASP A 26 -3.94 8.73 -37.66
C ASP A 26 -2.98 8.23 -36.55
N LEU A 27 -3.49 7.53 -35.52
CA LEU A 27 -2.70 7.12 -34.36
C LEU A 27 -2.65 5.59 -34.25
N LYS A 28 -1.57 5.00 -34.77
CA LYS A 28 -1.36 3.56 -34.77
C LYS A 28 -1.48 2.96 -33.36
N GLY A 29 -2.34 1.95 -33.21
CA GLY A 29 -2.58 1.28 -31.95
C GLY A 29 -3.72 1.87 -31.12
N PHE A 30 -4.14 3.10 -31.38
CA PHE A 30 -5.33 3.67 -30.76
C PHE A 30 -6.61 3.10 -31.39
N GLY A 31 -7.62 2.81 -30.57
CA GLY A 31 -8.85 2.24 -31.04
C GLY A 31 -10.04 2.46 -30.10
N VAL A 32 -11.23 2.14 -30.63
CA VAL A 32 -12.47 2.08 -29.86
C VAL A 32 -13.06 0.65 -29.98
N ARG A 33 -13.43 0.09 -28.84
CA ARG A 33 -14.16 -1.18 -28.75
C ARG A 33 -15.63 -0.89 -28.53
N VAL A 34 -16.46 -1.48 -29.35
CA VAL A 34 -17.92 -1.52 -29.20
C VAL A 34 -18.29 -2.93 -28.74
N ARG A 35 -18.82 -3.04 -27.53
CA ARG A 35 -19.30 -4.32 -26.99
C ARG A 35 -20.69 -4.65 -27.52
N THR A 36 -21.06 -5.92 -27.48
CA THR A 36 -22.42 -6.41 -27.82
C THR A 36 -23.51 -5.68 -27.02
N SER A 37 -23.21 -5.22 -25.81
CA SER A 37 -24.12 -4.41 -24.98
C SER A 37 -24.24 -2.94 -25.43
N GLY A 38 -23.60 -2.54 -26.51
CA GLY A 38 -23.55 -1.14 -26.99
C GLY A 38 -22.54 -0.25 -26.22
N ARG A 39 -21.88 -0.75 -25.18
CA ARG A 39 -20.88 0.01 -24.43
C ARG A 39 -19.63 0.22 -25.27
N LYS A 40 -19.22 1.48 -25.42
CA LYS A 40 -18.03 1.88 -26.18
C LYS A 40 -16.91 2.27 -25.24
N SER A 41 -15.67 1.85 -25.53
CA SER A 41 -14.49 2.19 -24.72
C SER A 41 -13.25 2.38 -25.59
N TYR A 42 -12.46 3.40 -25.28
CA TYR A 42 -11.19 3.67 -25.94
C TYR A 42 -10.07 2.80 -25.37
N PHE A 43 -9.14 2.39 -26.23
CA PHE A 43 -8.00 1.58 -25.85
C PHE A 43 -6.78 1.87 -26.72
N VAL A 44 -5.61 1.45 -26.23
CA VAL A 44 -4.36 1.31 -27.00
C VAL A 44 -4.03 -0.18 -27.09
N LEU A 45 -3.72 -0.68 -28.28
CA LEU A 45 -3.26 -2.04 -28.53
C LEU A 45 -1.82 -1.97 -29.07
N MET A 46 -0.85 -2.42 -28.28
CA MET A 46 0.57 -2.41 -28.67
C MET A 46 1.30 -3.67 -28.20
N ARG A 47 2.41 -3.99 -28.89
CA ARG A 47 3.35 -5.02 -28.42
C ARG A 47 4.25 -4.41 -27.35
N TYR A 48 4.33 -5.11 -26.22
CA TYR A 48 5.24 -4.81 -25.12
C TYR A 48 5.95 -6.09 -24.72
N HIS A 49 7.30 -6.10 -24.75
CA HIS A 49 8.11 -7.30 -24.56
C HIS A 49 7.64 -8.53 -25.40
N GLY A 50 7.34 -8.28 -26.69
CA GLY A 50 6.93 -9.33 -27.62
C GLY A 50 5.44 -9.76 -27.50
N VAL A 51 4.73 -9.38 -26.44
CA VAL A 51 3.33 -9.73 -26.20
C VAL A 51 2.42 -8.58 -26.59
N LEU A 52 1.33 -8.91 -27.31
CA LEU A 52 0.30 -7.92 -27.66
C LEU A 52 -0.56 -7.63 -26.43
N LYS A 53 -0.50 -6.39 -25.92
CA LYS A 53 -1.26 -5.95 -24.74
C LYS A 53 -2.24 -4.84 -25.08
N ARG A 54 -3.40 -4.88 -24.44
CA ARG A 54 -4.46 -3.85 -24.56
C ARG A 54 -4.48 -3.01 -23.29
N PHE A 55 -4.40 -1.70 -23.47
CA PHE A 55 -4.49 -0.70 -22.43
C PHE A 55 -5.80 0.07 -22.57
N THR A 56 -6.77 -0.17 -21.69
CA THR A 56 -8.05 0.52 -21.68
C THR A 56 -7.86 1.93 -21.14
N ILE A 57 -8.32 2.95 -21.90
CA ILE A 57 -8.23 4.36 -21.54
C ILE A 57 -9.45 4.80 -20.74
N GLY A 58 -10.64 4.46 -21.22
CA GLY A 58 -11.88 4.77 -20.54
C GLY A 58 -13.12 4.66 -21.43
N PRO A 59 -14.34 4.76 -20.85
CA PRO A 59 -15.57 4.65 -21.61
C PRO A 59 -15.86 5.94 -22.39
N HIS A 60 -16.44 5.78 -23.59
CA HIS A 60 -16.99 6.89 -24.35
C HIS A 60 -18.16 7.51 -23.57
N GLY A 61 -18.26 8.83 -23.59
CA GLY A 61 -19.23 9.59 -22.80
C GLY A 61 -18.64 10.12 -21.48
N ALA A 62 -17.79 9.34 -20.79
CA ALA A 62 -17.07 9.86 -19.62
C ALA A 62 -15.79 10.65 -20.00
N ILE A 63 -15.21 10.33 -21.17
CA ILE A 63 -14.07 11.06 -21.74
C ILE A 63 -14.36 11.43 -23.19
N THR A 64 -13.86 12.60 -23.62
CA THR A 64 -13.96 13.01 -25.03
C THR A 64 -12.97 12.23 -25.88
N THR A 65 -13.24 12.19 -27.19
CA THR A 65 -12.35 11.49 -28.15
C THR A 65 -10.97 12.14 -28.20
N GLU A 66 -10.90 13.49 -28.11
CA GLU A 66 -9.63 14.24 -28.07
C GLU A 66 -8.83 13.89 -26.82
N LEU A 67 -9.47 13.88 -25.65
CA LEU A 67 -8.81 13.51 -24.39
C LEU A 67 -8.34 12.04 -24.43
N ALA A 68 -9.13 11.15 -25.01
CA ALA A 68 -8.73 9.76 -25.20
C ALA A 68 -7.52 9.64 -26.13
N ARG A 69 -7.43 10.45 -27.19
CA ARG A 69 -6.28 10.49 -28.11
C ARG A 69 -5.02 11.03 -27.43
N ILE A 70 -5.14 12.07 -26.60
CA ILE A 70 -4.02 12.58 -25.80
C ILE A 70 -3.48 11.50 -24.87
N LYS A 71 -4.37 10.85 -24.09
CA LYS A 71 -3.99 9.75 -23.21
C LYS A 71 -3.40 8.54 -23.96
N ALA A 72 -3.89 8.26 -25.18
CA ALA A 72 -3.30 7.22 -26.00
C ALA A 72 -1.85 7.54 -26.38
N LYS A 73 -1.55 8.79 -26.78
CA LYS A 73 -0.19 9.25 -27.07
C LYS A 73 0.73 9.13 -25.85
N GLU A 74 0.26 9.50 -24.67
CA GLU A 74 1.00 9.34 -23.40
C GLU A 74 1.34 7.88 -23.10
N ILE A 75 0.36 6.98 -23.23
CA ILE A 75 0.56 5.53 -23.04
C ILE A 75 1.58 4.98 -24.05
N ILE A 76 1.45 5.36 -25.33
CA ILE A 76 2.36 4.93 -26.40
C ILE A 76 3.78 5.42 -26.11
N ALA A 77 3.95 6.68 -25.69
CA ALA A 77 5.25 7.24 -25.33
C ALA A 77 5.87 6.52 -24.12
N GLN A 78 5.09 6.25 -23.08
CA GLN A 78 5.57 5.50 -21.90
C GLN A 78 6.02 4.08 -22.27
N LEU A 79 5.27 3.38 -23.11
CA LEU A 79 5.62 2.04 -23.57
C LEU A 79 6.89 2.05 -24.46
N ALA A 80 7.10 3.08 -25.25
CA ALA A 80 8.30 3.24 -26.09
C ALA A 80 9.57 3.44 -25.25
N VAL A 81 9.46 4.04 -24.06
CA VAL A 81 10.56 4.23 -23.09
C VAL A 81 10.72 3.00 -22.15
N GLY A 82 9.89 1.95 -22.34
CA GLY A 82 9.95 0.73 -21.53
C GLY A 82 9.11 0.80 -20.24
N ASN A 83 8.36 1.86 -20.02
CA ASN A 83 7.46 2.01 -18.87
C ASN A 83 6.07 1.49 -19.20
N ASN A 84 5.62 0.47 -18.49
CA ASN A 84 4.27 -0.08 -18.66
C ASN A 84 3.30 0.50 -17.62
N PRO A 85 2.32 1.34 -18.02
CA PRO A 85 1.35 1.91 -17.09
C PRO A 85 0.48 0.87 -16.36
N SER A 86 0.39 -0.36 -16.90
CA SER A 86 -0.34 -1.46 -16.26
C SER A 86 0.48 -2.16 -15.19
N GLU A 87 1.80 -2.18 -15.28
CA GLU A 87 2.66 -2.87 -14.29
C GLU A 87 2.52 -2.28 -12.89
N ALA A 88 2.41 -0.97 -12.77
CA ALA A 88 2.15 -0.32 -11.49
C ALA A 88 0.81 -0.74 -10.89
N LYS A 89 -0.22 -0.90 -11.73
CA LYS A 89 -1.54 -1.39 -11.29
C LYS A 89 -1.53 -2.88 -10.98
N ASP A 90 -0.81 -3.66 -11.76
CA ASP A 90 -0.72 -5.10 -11.59
C ASP A 90 0.14 -5.43 -10.35
N SER A 91 1.23 -4.72 -10.09
CA SER A 91 2.04 -4.87 -8.87
C SER A 91 1.23 -4.51 -7.61
N ILE A 92 0.41 -3.45 -7.67
CA ILE A 92 -0.52 -3.12 -6.57
C ILE A 92 -1.54 -4.25 -6.37
N ARG A 93 -2.11 -4.80 -7.45
CA ARG A 93 -3.10 -5.89 -7.36
C ARG A 93 -2.50 -7.17 -6.78
N GLN A 94 -1.27 -7.52 -7.17
CA GLN A 94 -0.56 -8.71 -6.73
C GLN A 94 0.08 -8.54 -5.34
N SER A 95 0.29 -7.30 -4.87
CA SER A 95 0.89 -7.07 -3.56
C SER A 95 -0.01 -7.62 -2.44
N ILE A 96 0.62 -8.07 -1.37
CA ILE A 96 -0.08 -8.54 -0.18
C ILE A 96 -0.72 -7.38 0.59
N THR A 97 -1.68 -7.68 1.44
CA THR A 97 -2.29 -6.70 2.34
C THR A 97 -1.43 -6.46 3.58
N VAL A 98 -1.67 -5.35 4.29
CA VAL A 98 -1.04 -5.11 5.60
C VAL A 98 -1.39 -6.23 6.59
N ARG A 99 -2.60 -6.80 6.54
CA ARG A 99 -2.97 -7.96 7.36
C ARG A 99 -2.05 -9.15 7.11
N SER A 100 -1.86 -9.53 5.85
CA SER A 100 -0.98 -10.65 5.49
C SER A 100 0.49 -10.37 5.86
N LEU A 101 0.93 -9.11 5.75
CA LEU A 101 2.25 -8.71 6.23
C LEU A 101 2.36 -8.85 7.76
N CYS A 102 1.34 -8.44 8.52
CA CYS A 102 1.30 -8.60 9.97
C CYS A 102 1.39 -10.07 10.40
N GLU A 103 0.60 -10.93 9.76
CA GLU A 103 0.58 -12.38 10.03
C GLU A 103 1.97 -12.98 9.78
N ARG A 104 2.56 -12.69 8.66
CA ARG A 104 3.91 -13.13 8.30
C ARG A 104 4.97 -12.58 9.28
N PHE A 105 4.90 -11.31 9.63
CA PHE A 105 5.82 -10.66 10.56
C PHE A 105 5.78 -11.31 11.95
N LEU A 106 4.57 -11.58 12.47
CA LEU A 106 4.39 -12.25 13.76
C LEU A 106 4.85 -13.71 13.75
N ALA A 107 4.74 -14.40 12.61
CA ALA A 107 5.13 -15.82 12.48
C ALA A 107 6.62 -15.99 12.17
N GLU A 108 7.20 -15.19 11.29
CA GLU A 108 8.54 -15.42 10.76
C GLU A 108 9.62 -14.51 11.37
N TYR A 109 9.28 -13.32 11.87
CA TYR A 109 10.26 -12.38 12.41
C TYR A 109 10.27 -12.35 13.94
N VAL A 110 9.10 -12.14 14.54
CA VAL A 110 8.98 -11.87 15.98
C VAL A 110 9.53 -12.98 16.86
N PRO A 111 9.29 -14.29 16.59
CA PRO A 111 9.77 -15.38 17.46
C PRO A 111 11.29 -15.47 17.55
N PHE A 112 12.00 -15.06 16.49
CA PHE A 112 13.45 -15.20 16.40
C PHE A 112 14.21 -13.93 16.81
N HIS A 113 13.53 -12.75 16.86
CA HIS A 113 14.20 -11.46 17.06
C HIS A 113 13.69 -10.71 18.29
N CYS A 114 12.63 -11.18 18.96
CA CYS A 114 12.00 -10.47 20.06
C CYS A 114 11.93 -11.34 21.32
N LYS A 115 12.15 -10.70 22.49
CA LYS A 115 11.83 -11.31 23.78
C LYS A 115 10.32 -11.54 23.90
N ALA A 116 9.90 -12.52 24.70
CA ALA A 116 8.50 -12.88 24.90
C ALA A 116 7.58 -11.68 25.27
N SER A 117 8.07 -10.76 26.11
CA SER A 117 7.33 -9.55 26.48
C SER A 117 7.14 -8.59 25.28
N THR A 118 8.15 -8.44 24.43
CA THR A 118 8.09 -7.63 23.20
C THR A 118 7.16 -8.27 22.18
N ALA A 119 7.21 -9.59 22.03
CA ALA A 119 6.34 -10.33 21.14
C ALA A 119 4.86 -10.13 21.48
N LYS A 120 4.50 -10.24 22.77
CA LYS A 120 3.13 -9.95 23.25
C LYS A 120 2.68 -8.53 22.94
N GLU A 121 3.56 -7.55 23.09
CA GLU A 121 3.25 -6.15 22.81
C GLU A 121 3.12 -5.91 21.30
N TYR A 122 3.94 -6.54 20.46
CA TYR A 122 3.83 -6.47 19.01
C TYR A 122 2.51 -7.06 18.52
N GLU A 123 2.15 -8.25 19.00
CA GLU A 123 0.86 -8.88 18.71
C GLU A 123 -0.31 -7.98 19.11
N ARG A 124 -0.25 -7.39 20.31
CA ARG A 124 -1.26 -6.46 20.80
C ARG A 124 -1.39 -5.23 19.90
N CYS A 125 -0.27 -4.59 19.53
CA CYS A 125 -0.26 -3.44 18.61
C CYS A 125 -0.86 -3.80 17.25
N VAL A 126 -0.48 -4.93 16.70
CA VAL A 126 -0.97 -5.44 15.41
C VAL A 126 -2.48 -5.65 15.47
N ARG A 127 -2.96 -6.40 16.46
CA ARG A 127 -4.36 -6.82 16.57
C ARG A 127 -5.29 -5.64 16.86
N LEU A 128 -4.92 -4.76 17.79
CA LEU A 128 -5.81 -3.71 18.29
C LEU A 128 -5.74 -2.41 17.51
N PHE A 129 -4.60 -2.08 16.91
CA PHE A 129 -4.37 -0.76 16.34
C PHE A 129 -4.01 -0.77 14.86
N ILE A 130 -3.32 -1.81 14.35
CA ILE A 130 -2.85 -1.79 12.96
C ILE A 130 -3.88 -2.43 12.03
N ILE A 131 -4.26 -3.68 12.29
CA ILE A 131 -5.19 -4.43 11.44
C ILE A 131 -6.56 -3.74 11.29
N PRO A 132 -7.19 -3.21 12.35
CA PRO A 132 -8.49 -2.55 12.21
C PRO A 132 -8.45 -1.30 11.32
N GLU A 133 -7.33 -0.58 11.30
CA GLU A 133 -7.22 0.70 10.60
C GLU A 133 -6.75 0.56 9.14
N ILE A 134 -5.71 -0.22 8.91
CA ILE A 134 -5.06 -0.34 7.59
C ILE A 134 -4.91 -1.79 7.09
N GLY A 135 -5.46 -2.78 7.79
CA GLY A 135 -5.24 -4.20 7.50
C GLY A 135 -5.65 -4.63 6.09
N THR A 136 -6.66 -4.02 5.50
CA THR A 136 -7.14 -4.32 4.14
C THR A 136 -6.35 -3.61 3.03
N THR A 137 -5.56 -2.61 3.40
CA THR A 137 -4.78 -1.81 2.45
C THR A 137 -3.62 -2.64 1.88
N LYS A 138 -3.33 -2.48 0.59
CA LYS A 138 -2.16 -3.09 -0.04
C LYS A 138 -0.88 -2.44 0.47
N ILE A 139 0.13 -3.24 0.82
CA ILE A 139 1.35 -2.72 1.46
C ILE A 139 2.07 -1.69 0.60
N VAL A 140 2.07 -1.84 -0.72
CA VAL A 140 2.70 -0.89 -1.67
C VAL A 140 1.93 0.43 -1.76
N SER A 141 0.65 0.45 -1.43
CA SER A 141 -0.21 1.65 -1.45
C SER A 141 -0.18 2.44 -0.16
N VAL A 142 0.36 1.88 0.94
CA VAL A 142 0.45 2.61 2.23
C VAL A 142 1.46 3.74 2.09
N VAL A 143 1.02 4.96 2.37
CA VAL A 143 1.83 6.17 2.33
C VAL A 143 1.99 6.77 3.73
N ARG A 144 2.92 7.74 3.88
CA ARG A 144 3.18 8.41 5.16
C ARG A 144 1.92 9.02 5.77
N THR A 145 1.02 9.54 4.94
CA THR A 145 -0.24 10.14 5.42
C THR A 145 -1.09 9.12 6.17
N ASP A 146 -1.19 7.88 5.70
CA ASP A 146 -1.96 6.82 6.36
C ASP A 146 -1.41 6.52 7.76
N ILE A 147 -0.07 6.42 7.86
CA ILE A 147 0.61 6.21 9.14
C ILE A 147 0.41 7.40 10.08
N THR A 148 0.47 8.62 9.57
CA THR A 148 0.24 9.84 10.36
C THR A 148 -1.18 9.89 10.87
N VAL A 149 -2.18 9.55 10.06
CA VAL A 149 -3.60 9.49 10.45
C VAL A 149 -3.81 8.44 11.54
N LEU A 150 -3.27 7.22 11.35
CA LEU A 150 -3.35 6.16 12.35
C LEU A 150 -2.72 6.61 13.68
N HIS A 151 -1.50 7.14 13.63
CA HIS A 151 -0.79 7.63 14.82
C HIS A 151 -1.59 8.74 15.52
N HIS A 152 -2.15 9.70 14.77
CA HIS A 152 -2.95 10.79 15.32
C HIS A 152 -4.28 10.33 15.94
N ARG A 153 -4.91 9.27 15.43
CA ARG A 153 -6.11 8.68 16.05
C ARG A 153 -5.82 8.19 17.47
N LEU A 154 -4.59 7.72 17.72
CA LEU A 154 -4.14 7.25 19.03
C LEU A 154 -3.60 8.37 19.94
N ARG A 155 -3.76 9.66 19.60
CA ARG A 155 -3.19 10.80 20.34
C ARG A 155 -3.59 10.88 21.83
N LYS A 156 -4.72 10.31 22.20
CA LYS A 156 -5.18 10.23 23.61
C LYS A 156 -4.37 9.25 24.47
N ILE A 157 -3.64 8.33 23.83
CA ILE A 157 -2.78 7.32 24.45
C ILE A 157 -1.38 7.38 23.85
N PRO A 158 -0.61 8.47 24.08
CA PRO A 158 0.61 8.78 23.33
C PRO A 158 1.69 7.71 23.42
N TYR A 159 1.85 7.05 24.57
CA TYR A 159 2.79 5.93 24.71
C TYR A 159 2.45 4.78 23.76
N GLN A 160 1.17 4.42 23.70
CA GLN A 160 0.71 3.35 22.83
C GLN A 160 0.81 3.73 21.35
N ALA A 161 0.49 5.00 21.02
CA ALA A 161 0.65 5.54 19.68
C ALA A 161 2.11 5.41 19.20
N ASN A 162 3.07 5.83 20.04
CA ASN A 162 4.49 5.79 19.72
C ASN A 162 5.00 4.32 19.61
N ARG A 163 4.50 3.41 20.45
CA ARG A 163 4.82 1.98 20.33
C ARG A 163 4.28 1.39 19.04
N THR A 164 3.03 1.68 18.71
CA THR A 164 2.41 1.22 17.44
C THR A 164 3.17 1.74 16.23
N LEU A 165 3.61 3.01 16.25
CA LEU A 165 4.48 3.57 15.22
C LEU A 165 5.82 2.82 15.12
N GLY A 166 6.41 2.47 16.27
CA GLY A 166 7.64 1.66 16.32
C GLY A 166 7.45 0.29 15.68
N VAL A 167 6.37 -0.42 16.03
CA VAL A 167 6.04 -1.73 15.43
C VAL A 167 5.85 -1.61 13.93
N LEU A 168 5.07 -0.62 13.46
CA LEU A 168 4.88 -0.35 12.03
C LEU A 168 6.22 -0.09 11.33
N SER A 169 7.11 0.69 11.95
CA SER A 169 8.42 1.00 11.36
C SER A 169 9.28 -0.23 11.17
N VAL A 170 9.34 -1.13 12.17
CA VAL A 170 10.08 -2.40 12.07
C VAL A 170 9.44 -3.33 11.04
N MET A 171 8.12 -3.45 11.05
CA MET A 171 7.37 -4.30 10.13
C MET A 171 7.55 -3.86 8.67
N PHE A 172 7.48 -2.55 8.37
CA PHE A 172 7.72 -2.05 7.01
C PHE A 172 9.20 -2.12 6.59
N ALA A 173 10.15 -1.98 7.52
CA ALA A 173 11.56 -2.26 7.22
C ALA A 173 11.78 -3.72 6.87
N GLN A 174 11.10 -4.64 7.57
CA GLN A 174 11.14 -6.06 7.25
C GLN A 174 10.46 -6.37 5.90
N ALA A 175 9.40 -5.64 5.53
CA ALA A 175 8.79 -5.76 4.21
C ALA A 175 9.75 -5.35 3.07
N GLU A 176 10.58 -4.32 3.28
CA GLU A 176 11.67 -3.94 2.35
C GLU A 176 12.69 -5.08 2.25
N SER A 177 13.14 -5.65 3.38
CA SER A 177 14.09 -6.76 3.42
C SER A 177 13.55 -8.02 2.72
N TRP A 178 12.24 -8.27 2.77
CA TRP A 178 11.58 -9.37 2.07
C TRP A 178 11.26 -9.07 0.60
N ASN A 179 11.72 -7.95 0.06
CA ASN A 179 11.41 -7.48 -1.31
C ASN A 179 9.90 -7.37 -1.61
N LEU A 180 9.08 -7.16 -0.58
CA LEU A 180 7.64 -6.94 -0.71
C LEU A 180 7.32 -5.48 -0.98
N ARG A 181 8.31 -4.60 -0.81
CA ARG A 181 8.26 -3.16 -1.00
C ARG A 181 9.64 -2.66 -1.48
N GLU A 182 9.68 -1.56 -2.20
CA GLU A 182 10.94 -0.96 -2.64
C GLU A 182 11.81 -0.54 -1.46
N ALA A 183 13.11 -0.67 -1.60
CA ALA A 183 14.07 -0.23 -0.59
C ALA A 183 13.90 1.27 -0.31
N PHE A 184 14.08 1.67 0.94
CA PHE A 184 13.92 3.05 1.42
C PHE A 184 12.51 3.65 1.31
N SER A 185 11.48 2.85 1.00
CA SER A 185 10.08 3.28 0.86
C SER A 185 9.25 3.18 2.15
N ASN A 186 9.86 2.87 3.30
CA ASN A 186 9.16 2.72 4.59
C ASN A 186 8.32 3.97 4.93
N PRO A 187 6.98 3.87 5.01
CA PRO A 187 6.08 5.00 5.17
C PRO A 187 6.14 5.62 6.58
N CYS A 188 6.78 4.96 7.54
CA CYS A 188 6.93 5.47 8.90
C CYS A 188 8.05 6.51 9.02
N ARG A 189 8.92 6.63 8.02
CA ARG A 189 10.03 7.60 8.04
C ARG A 189 9.50 9.02 8.10
N GLY A 190 10.04 9.80 9.05
CA GLY A 190 9.68 11.22 9.24
C GLY A 190 8.36 11.45 9.98
N VAL A 191 7.66 10.42 10.46
CA VAL A 191 6.53 10.59 11.37
C VAL A 191 7.04 10.92 12.76
N LYS A 192 6.67 12.10 13.28
CA LYS A 192 7.10 12.57 14.61
C LYS A 192 6.33 11.86 15.71
N LYS A 193 7.04 11.35 16.70
CA LYS A 193 6.46 10.78 17.92
C LYS A 193 5.81 11.86 18.80
N PHE A 194 4.78 11.48 19.55
CA PHE A 194 4.22 12.31 20.60
C PHE A 194 5.20 12.45 21.76
N LYS A 195 5.15 13.58 22.46
CA LYS A 195 5.93 13.79 23.68
C LYS A 195 5.39 12.86 24.77
N GLU A 196 6.27 12.09 25.38
CA GLU A 196 5.95 11.20 26.49
C GLU A 196 6.37 11.86 27.80
N LYS A 197 5.50 11.73 28.83
CA LYS A 197 5.88 12.15 30.19
C LYS A 197 6.76 11.07 30.82
N ARG A 198 7.93 11.41 31.27
CA ARG A 198 8.79 10.50 32.03
C ARG A 198 8.13 10.16 33.37
N ARG A 199 8.35 8.96 33.86
CA ARG A 199 8.02 8.60 35.25
C ARG A 199 9.08 9.28 36.13
N GLU A 200 8.62 10.15 37.02
CA GLU A 200 9.50 10.93 37.94
C GLU A 200 9.33 10.45 39.40
N ARG A 201 8.87 9.19 39.56
CA ARG A 201 8.76 8.62 40.89
C ARG A 201 10.10 8.00 41.27
N PHE A 202 10.74 8.53 42.30
CA PHE A 202 11.86 7.95 42.98
C PHE A 202 11.37 7.32 44.30
N LEU A 203 12.08 6.31 44.79
CA LEU A 203 11.81 5.71 46.08
C LEU A 203 12.11 6.74 47.16
N SER A 204 11.26 6.88 48.16
CA SER A 204 11.55 7.68 49.33
C SER A 204 12.65 7.00 50.16
N SER A 205 13.30 7.74 51.10
CA SER A 205 14.30 7.17 51.99
C SER A 205 13.77 5.99 52.80
N GLU A 206 12.49 6.03 53.21
CA GLU A 206 11.82 4.95 53.92
C GLU A 206 11.57 3.73 53.03
N GLU A 207 11.20 3.97 51.77
CA GLU A 207 11.02 2.87 50.78
C GLU A 207 12.34 2.21 50.45
N LEU A 208 13.44 2.99 50.36
CA LEU A 208 14.80 2.47 50.17
C LEU A 208 15.24 1.63 51.35
N ALA A 209 15.00 2.11 52.59
CA ALA A 209 15.32 1.36 53.79
C ALA A 209 14.55 0.01 53.86
N ARG A 210 13.25 0.02 53.54
CA ARG A 210 12.45 -1.23 53.48
C ARG A 210 12.96 -2.17 52.42
N LEU A 211 13.31 -1.67 51.24
CA LEU A 211 13.89 -2.48 50.17
C LEU A 211 15.23 -3.10 50.61
N GLY A 212 16.12 -2.30 51.23
CA GLY A 212 17.38 -2.80 51.76
C GLY A 212 17.20 -3.91 52.80
N THR A 213 16.25 -3.72 53.73
CA THR A 213 15.92 -4.77 54.72
C THR A 213 15.39 -6.04 54.07
N ALA A 214 14.52 -5.94 53.06
CA ALA A 214 13.97 -7.11 52.35
C ALA A 214 15.06 -7.86 51.57
N LEU A 215 15.98 -7.16 50.92
CA LEU A 215 17.09 -7.77 50.18
C LEU A 215 18.05 -8.52 51.12
N LEU A 216 18.36 -7.90 52.29
CA LEU A 216 19.20 -8.58 53.32
C LEU A 216 18.53 -9.81 53.94
N ALA A 217 17.21 -9.86 54.03
CA ALA A 217 16.49 -11.01 54.50
C ALA A 217 16.54 -12.16 53.46
N GLU A 218 16.31 -11.87 52.19
CA GLU A 218 16.41 -12.83 51.08
C GLU A 218 17.83 -13.41 50.95
N GLU A 219 18.88 -12.58 51.14
CA GLU A 219 20.28 -13.01 51.07
C GLU A 219 20.64 -14.03 52.18
N LYS A 220 19.96 -13.92 53.33
CA LYS A 220 20.15 -14.86 54.43
C LYS A 220 19.39 -16.19 54.26
N GLU A 221 18.35 -16.21 53.46
CA GLU A 221 17.53 -17.39 53.16
C GLU A 221 17.96 -18.09 51.85
N ALA A 222 18.86 -17.51 51.09
CA ALA A 222 19.43 -18.12 49.89
C ALA A 222 20.43 -19.22 50.28
N PRO A 223 20.26 -20.46 49.75
CA PRO A 223 21.10 -21.60 50.06
C PRO A 223 22.53 -21.48 49.52
#